data_11636bbe23270944a8c7f852874252bf
#
_entry.id   11636bbe23270944a8c7f852874252bf
#
_cell.length_a   1.000
_cell.length_b   1.000
_cell.length_c   1.000
_cell.angle_alpha   90.00
_cell.angle_beta   90.00
_cell.angle_gamma   90.00
#
_symmetry.space_group_name_H-M   'P 1'
#
loop_
_entity.id
_entity.type
_entity.pdbx_description
1 polymer ?
#
loop_
_entity_poly.entity_id
_entity_poly.type
_entity_poly.pdbx_seq_one_letter_code
_entity_poly.pdbx_strand_id
1 'polypeptide(L)'
;PLVQWVESLDRLRRYRFLAEDVVNLLKTGLYGVLTREDIDHFEQYVRFAEIKGLAAFSRDFTANHQDKFDLERLNQIRQQVIGPLQDLYKTKSQTSQGLLKKFAQFCQDAQLAQNMQTLASRGSEQEMERYDQVWKSFSHVLEQFAQVFDQIKVTLDDFLSILLSGLLLASYRTVPATVDVVTVQSYDLIEPLSAPYVYAIGLTQERFPKIAKDQSLLTDEERQIVNQASDEQANLQIASQDNLRKNRFVALSLFNAATKQLVLSSPILVNEVDDKMSPYLLELTKEPLALPVIQKKATASSEDMGSYQALLARLIELHQEEIDQELSKEEATFWAVAIRVLRKKLA
;
A
#
# COMPACT_ATOMS: atom_id res chain seq x y z
N PRO A 1 7.42 0.68 -5.56
CA PRO A 1 8.88 0.86 -5.57
C PRO A 1 9.31 2.32 -5.77
N LEU A 2 8.73 3.07 -6.76
CA LEU A 2 9.17 4.43 -7.07
C LEU A 2 8.91 5.42 -5.93
N VAL A 3 7.75 5.36 -5.29
CA VAL A 3 7.44 6.20 -4.10
C VAL A 3 8.43 5.89 -2.97
N GLN A 4 8.67 4.61 -2.69
CA GLN A 4 9.65 4.18 -1.67
C GLN A 4 11.08 4.63 -2.01
N TRP A 5 11.44 4.66 -3.31
CA TRP A 5 12.73 5.17 -3.76
C TRP A 5 12.90 6.66 -3.44
N VAL A 6 11.88 7.50 -3.75
CA VAL A 6 11.88 8.93 -3.43
C VAL A 6 11.83 9.15 -1.91
N GLU A 7 11.01 8.37 -1.19
CA GLU A 7 10.96 8.42 0.28
C GLU A 7 12.31 8.10 0.91
N SER A 8 13.00 7.07 0.41
CA SER A 8 14.34 6.71 0.89
C SER A 8 15.35 7.85 0.66
N LEU A 9 15.26 8.56 -0.47
CA LEU A 9 16.09 9.75 -0.72
C LEU A 9 15.80 10.88 0.29
N ASP A 10 14.53 11.20 0.55
CA ASP A 10 14.15 12.20 1.55
C ASP A 10 14.66 11.80 2.94
N ARG A 11 14.48 10.54 3.34
CA ARG A 11 14.94 10.00 4.62
C ARG A 11 16.44 10.03 4.77
N LEU A 12 17.22 9.66 3.74
CA LEU A 12 18.68 9.73 3.75
C LEU A 12 19.18 11.14 4.09
N ARG A 13 18.52 12.15 3.55
CA ARG A 13 18.83 13.55 3.85
C ARG A 13 18.43 13.93 5.28
N ARG A 14 17.19 13.65 5.62
CA ARG A 14 16.56 14.04 6.89
C ARG A 14 17.22 13.36 8.08
N TYR A 15 17.56 12.08 7.97
CA TYR A 15 18.19 11.29 9.05
C TYR A 15 19.69 11.09 8.89
N ARG A 16 20.35 11.91 8.05
CA ARG A 16 21.81 11.98 7.91
C ARG A 16 22.45 10.64 7.55
N PHE A 17 21.93 9.94 6.56
CA PHE A 17 22.46 8.68 6.06
C PHE A 17 22.50 7.56 7.11
N LEU A 18 21.35 7.20 7.65
CA LEU A 18 21.24 5.96 8.39
C LEU A 18 21.47 4.76 7.48
N ALA A 19 22.12 3.73 7.99
CA ALA A 19 22.39 2.50 7.26
C ALA A 19 21.12 1.87 6.69
N GLU A 20 20.06 1.84 7.48
CA GLU A 20 18.76 1.32 7.11
C GLU A 20 18.17 2.06 5.89
N ASP A 21 18.26 3.38 5.84
CA ASP A 21 17.72 4.17 4.73
C ASP A 21 18.51 3.94 3.43
N VAL A 22 19.85 3.75 3.51
CA VAL A 22 20.67 3.34 2.35
C VAL A 22 20.23 1.97 1.83
N VAL A 23 20.09 1.00 2.72
CA VAL A 23 19.68 -0.36 2.37
C VAL A 23 18.25 -0.37 1.80
N ASN A 24 17.32 0.38 2.38
CA ASN A 24 15.96 0.51 1.88
C ASN A 24 15.92 1.09 0.46
N LEU A 25 16.77 2.10 0.18
CA LEU A 25 16.92 2.62 -1.18
C LEU A 25 17.33 1.52 -2.18
N LEU A 26 18.32 0.70 -1.82
CA LEU A 26 18.81 -0.38 -2.68
C LEU A 26 17.76 -1.49 -2.86
N LYS A 27 17.04 -1.84 -1.79
CA LYS A 27 15.96 -2.86 -1.81
C LYS A 27 14.77 -2.47 -2.69
N THR A 28 14.63 -1.22 -3.08
CA THR A 28 13.62 -0.83 -4.08
C THR A 28 13.85 -1.49 -5.46
N GLY A 29 15.08 -1.95 -5.74
CA GLY A 29 15.49 -2.44 -7.04
C GLY A 29 15.60 -1.36 -8.13
N LEU A 30 15.52 -0.08 -7.73
CA LEU A 30 15.53 1.07 -8.64
C LEU A 30 16.86 1.86 -8.61
N TYR A 31 17.88 1.34 -7.95
CA TYR A 31 19.14 2.05 -7.76
C TYR A 31 20.35 1.19 -8.19
N GLY A 32 21.03 1.58 -9.25
CA GLY A 32 22.23 0.92 -9.75
C GLY A 32 21.98 -0.47 -10.35
N VAL A 33 23.06 -1.13 -10.76
CA VAL A 33 23.04 -2.52 -11.25
C VAL A 33 23.58 -3.41 -10.14
N LEU A 34 22.73 -3.77 -9.20
CA LEU A 34 23.08 -4.62 -8.07
C LEU A 34 22.21 -5.88 -8.08
N THR A 35 22.82 -7.01 -7.79
CA THR A 35 22.08 -8.25 -7.54
C THR A 35 21.48 -8.22 -6.14
N ARG A 36 20.49 -9.07 -5.89
CA ARG A 36 19.94 -9.22 -4.55
C ARG A 36 21.00 -9.67 -3.54
N GLU A 37 21.90 -10.54 -3.97
CA GLU A 37 23.02 -11.02 -3.17
C GLU A 37 24.01 -9.88 -2.81
N ASP A 38 24.31 -8.99 -3.76
CA ASP A 38 25.12 -7.79 -3.49
C ASP A 38 24.49 -6.90 -2.40
N ILE A 39 23.17 -6.71 -2.47
CA ILE A 39 22.44 -5.89 -1.49
C ILE A 39 22.44 -6.55 -0.12
N ASP A 40 22.21 -7.87 -0.06
CA ASP A 40 22.21 -8.61 1.21
C ASP A 40 23.60 -8.62 1.85
N HIS A 41 24.67 -8.81 1.08
CA HIS A 41 26.06 -8.72 1.57
C HIS A 41 26.41 -7.31 2.04
N PHE A 42 25.99 -6.30 1.29
CA PHE A 42 26.19 -4.90 1.68
C PHE A 42 25.45 -4.58 3.00
N GLU A 43 24.20 -5.02 3.15
CA GLU A 43 23.44 -4.86 4.40
C GLU A 43 24.13 -5.54 5.59
N GLN A 44 24.58 -6.78 5.41
CA GLN A 44 25.30 -7.51 6.46
C GLN A 44 26.57 -6.78 6.88
N TYR A 45 27.35 -6.29 5.91
CA TYR A 45 28.57 -5.55 6.20
C TYR A 45 28.31 -4.23 6.91
N VAL A 46 27.36 -3.43 6.43
CA VAL A 46 27.06 -2.12 7.02
C VAL A 46 26.56 -2.26 8.46
N ARG A 47 25.80 -3.32 8.76
CA ARG A 47 25.40 -3.66 10.12
C ARG A 47 26.56 -4.12 10.98
N PHE A 48 27.42 -4.99 10.45
CA PHE A 48 28.60 -5.49 11.16
C PHE A 48 29.58 -4.38 11.50
N ALA A 49 29.89 -3.52 10.56
CA ALA A 49 30.85 -2.42 10.73
C ALA A 49 30.22 -1.15 11.35
N GLU A 50 28.93 -1.20 11.72
CA GLU A 50 28.16 -0.09 12.29
C GLU A 50 28.30 1.23 11.53
N ILE A 51 28.27 1.15 10.18
CA ILE A 51 28.45 2.30 9.30
C ILE A 51 27.31 3.30 9.50
N LYS A 52 27.59 4.53 9.88
CA LYS A 52 26.61 5.61 10.09
C LYS A 52 27.11 6.93 9.52
N GLY A 53 26.23 7.59 8.79
CA GLY A 53 26.48 8.92 8.25
C GLY A 53 27.30 8.91 6.96
N LEU A 54 27.09 9.96 6.14
CA LEU A 54 27.68 10.09 4.83
C LEU A 54 29.23 10.01 4.86
N ALA A 55 29.87 10.57 5.90
CA ALA A 55 31.32 10.54 6.03
C ALA A 55 31.88 9.12 6.19
N ALA A 56 31.17 8.24 6.91
CA ALA A 56 31.57 6.84 7.06
C ALA A 56 31.36 6.06 5.77
N PHE A 57 30.23 6.26 5.10
CA PHE A 57 29.97 5.67 3.76
C PHE A 57 30.93 6.15 2.67
N SER A 58 31.53 7.34 2.84
CA SER A 58 32.48 7.91 1.85
C SER A 58 33.90 7.34 1.96
N ARG A 59 34.22 6.67 3.05
CA ARG A 59 35.53 6.05 3.28
C ARG A 59 35.51 4.61 2.81
N ASP A 60 36.69 4.08 2.47
CA ASP A 60 36.81 2.66 2.14
C ASP A 60 36.42 1.78 3.33
N PHE A 61 35.71 0.74 3.03
CA PHE A 61 35.39 -0.31 3.98
C PHE A 61 36.64 -1.15 4.26
N THR A 62 37.10 -1.16 5.50
CA THR A 62 38.34 -1.83 5.92
C THR A 62 38.14 -2.85 7.03
N ALA A 63 37.03 -2.76 7.78
CA ALA A 63 36.74 -3.67 8.88
C ALA A 63 36.43 -5.06 8.32
N ASN A 64 37.28 -6.06 8.63
CA ASN A 64 37.05 -7.44 8.27
C ASN A 64 37.58 -8.36 9.35
N HIS A 65 36.71 -9.08 10.01
CA HIS A 65 37.10 -10.01 11.04
C HIS A 65 37.09 -11.43 10.48
N GLN A 66 38.22 -12.10 10.54
CA GLN A 66 38.39 -13.48 10.01
C GLN A 66 38.09 -13.59 8.50
N ASP A 67 38.38 -12.55 7.72
CA ASP A 67 38.17 -12.50 6.26
C ASP A 67 36.75 -12.93 5.81
N LYS A 68 35.77 -12.57 6.63
CA LYS A 68 34.36 -12.93 6.43
C LYS A 68 33.72 -12.24 5.22
N PHE A 69 34.24 -11.05 4.83
CA PHE A 69 33.64 -10.19 3.82
C PHE A 69 34.57 -9.98 2.64
N ASP A 70 34.03 -9.96 1.43
CA ASP A 70 34.72 -9.50 0.22
C ASP A 70 34.74 -7.97 0.19
N LEU A 71 35.80 -7.39 0.76
CA LEU A 71 35.95 -5.93 0.87
C LEU A 71 36.13 -5.26 -0.50
N GLU A 72 36.72 -5.93 -1.48
CA GLU A 72 36.89 -5.39 -2.82
C GLU A 72 35.52 -5.18 -3.48
N ARG A 73 34.70 -6.20 -3.48
CA ARG A 73 33.34 -6.15 -4.01
C ARG A 73 32.49 -5.12 -3.25
N LEU A 74 32.56 -5.11 -1.93
CA LEU A 74 31.81 -4.16 -1.09
C LEU A 74 32.20 -2.71 -1.34
N ASN A 75 33.49 -2.42 -1.56
CA ASN A 75 33.95 -1.08 -1.90
C ASN A 75 33.53 -0.66 -3.32
N GLN A 76 33.47 -1.58 -4.27
CA GLN A 76 32.90 -1.32 -5.60
C GLN A 76 31.41 -0.93 -5.48
N ILE A 77 30.61 -1.71 -4.73
CA ILE A 77 29.20 -1.40 -4.47
C ILE A 77 29.07 -0.04 -3.79
N ARG A 78 29.86 0.20 -2.74
CA ARG A 78 29.88 1.49 -2.04
C ARG A 78 30.12 2.66 -2.97
N GLN A 79 31.11 2.58 -3.85
CA GLN A 79 31.42 3.65 -4.81
C GLN A 79 30.25 3.89 -5.77
N GLN A 80 29.65 2.83 -6.31
CA GLN A 80 28.49 2.93 -7.19
C GLN A 80 27.27 3.55 -6.50
N VAL A 81 27.07 3.25 -5.23
CA VAL A 81 25.93 3.74 -4.45
C VAL A 81 26.14 5.16 -3.95
N ILE A 82 27.28 5.41 -3.31
CA ILE A 82 27.49 6.65 -2.56
C ILE A 82 27.94 7.81 -3.45
N GLY A 83 28.64 7.54 -4.54
CA GLY A 83 29.09 8.60 -5.45
C GLY A 83 27.97 9.50 -5.95
N PRO A 84 26.97 8.97 -6.66
CA PRO A 84 25.83 9.76 -7.13
C PRO A 84 25.03 10.44 -6.01
N LEU A 85 24.85 9.76 -4.86
CA LEU A 85 24.17 10.35 -3.69
C LEU A 85 24.96 11.55 -3.15
N GLN A 86 26.29 11.46 -3.02
CA GLN A 86 27.08 12.59 -2.57
C GLN A 86 26.93 13.81 -3.47
N ASP A 87 26.94 13.61 -4.78
CA ASP A 87 26.83 14.70 -5.74
C ASP A 87 25.45 15.35 -5.71
N LEU A 88 24.40 14.57 -5.54
CA LEU A 88 23.06 15.10 -5.30
C LEU A 88 22.99 15.91 -4.00
N TYR A 89 23.47 15.38 -2.90
CA TYR A 89 23.33 16.02 -1.56
C TYR A 89 24.30 17.16 -1.30
N LYS A 90 25.36 17.32 -2.08
CA LYS A 90 26.21 18.54 -2.08
C LYS A 90 25.53 19.72 -2.78
N THR A 91 24.37 19.48 -3.39
CA THR A 91 23.63 20.53 -4.11
C THR A 91 23.17 21.62 -3.16
N LYS A 92 23.62 22.84 -3.40
CA LYS A 92 23.13 24.03 -2.68
C LYS A 92 21.79 24.47 -3.26
N SER A 93 21.07 25.32 -2.53
CA SER A 93 19.86 25.98 -3.05
C SER A 93 20.13 26.64 -4.39
N GLN A 94 19.31 26.35 -5.37
CA GLN A 94 19.41 26.86 -6.75
C GLN A 94 18.02 27.01 -7.37
N THR A 95 17.94 27.54 -8.59
CA THR A 95 16.66 27.60 -9.31
C THR A 95 16.08 26.22 -9.49
N SER A 96 14.75 26.12 -9.54
CA SER A 96 14.05 24.85 -9.76
C SER A 96 14.56 24.13 -11.01
N GLN A 97 14.80 24.83 -12.11
CA GLN A 97 15.36 24.25 -13.34
C GLN A 97 16.76 23.67 -13.13
N GLY A 98 17.64 24.37 -12.38
CA GLY A 98 18.96 23.88 -12.04
C GLY A 98 18.91 22.63 -11.19
N LEU A 99 17.99 22.59 -10.23
CA LEU A 99 17.77 21.44 -9.36
C LEU A 99 17.22 20.23 -10.12
N LEU A 100 16.23 20.45 -11.01
CA LEU A 100 15.71 19.41 -11.89
C LEU A 100 16.75 18.82 -12.80
N LYS A 101 17.65 19.63 -13.40
CA LYS A 101 18.77 19.13 -14.21
C LYS A 101 19.68 18.21 -13.40
N LYS A 102 20.03 18.60 -12.17
CA LYS A 102 20.85 17.76 -11.27
C LYS A 102 20.13 16.50 -10.85
N PHE A 103 18.85 16.59 -10.55
CA PHE A 103 18.04 15.42 -10.20
C PHE A 103 17.90 14.46 -11.40
N ALA A 104 17.72 14.98 -12.61
CA ALA A 104 17.68 14.19 -13.83
C ALA A 104 19.03 13.47 -14.07
N GLN A 105 20.15 14.16 -13.86
CA GLN A 105 21.47 13.54 -13.91
C GLN A 105 21.62 12.42 -12.88
N PHE A 106 21.21 12.68 -11.63
CA PHE A 106 21.19 11.66 -10.59
C PHE A 106 20.32 10.44 -10.96
N CYS A 107 19.14 10.66 -11.55
CA CYS A 107 18.29 9.55 -12.04
C CYS A 107 18.99 8.73 -13.15
N GLN A 108 19.77 9.37 -14.00
CA GLN A 108 20.59 8.69 -15.02
C GLN A 108 21.73 7.88 -14.39
N ASP A 109 22.48 8.48 -13.47
CA ASP A 109 23.58 7.82 -12.76
C ASP A 109 23.08 6.64 -11.91
N ALA A 110 21.91 6.76 -11.30
CA ALA A 110 21.21 5.70 -10.58
C ALA A 110 20.56 4.66 -11.52
N GLN A 111 20.55 4.88 -12.82
CA GLN A 111 19.92 4.02 -13.85
C GLN A 111 18.43 3.77 -13.61
N LEU A 112 17.73 4.77 -13.06
CA LEU A 112 16.33 4.65 -12.63
C LEU A 112 15.41 4.14 -13.75
N ALA A 113 15.49 4.72 -14.96
CA ALA A 113 14.63 4.34 -16.08
C ALA A 113 14.87 2.90 -16.54
N GLN A 114 16.12 2.46 -16.60
CA GLN A 114 16.49 1.09 -16.99
C GLN A 114 16.01 0.07 -15.96
N ASN A 115 16.16 0.40 -14.68
CA ASN A 115 15.71 -0.47 -13.60
C ASN A 115 14.19 -0.57 -13.57
N MET A 116 13.47 0.53 -13.80
CA MET A 116 11.99 0.52 -13.96
C MET A 116 11.57 -0.39 -15.12
N GLN A 117 12.22 -0.27 -16.26
CA GLN A 117 11.95 -1.12 -17.42
C GLN A 117 12.26 -2.60 -17.15
N THR A 118 13.37 -2.88 -16.46
CA THR A 118 13.75 -4.25 -16.06
C THR A 118 12.71 -4.86 -15.11
N LEU A 119 12.22 -4.09 -14.13
CA LEU A 119 11.15 -4.56 -13.24
C LEU A 119 9.85 -4.80 -14.01
N ALA A 120 9.48 -3.91 -14.93
CA ALA A 120 8.31 -4.06 -15.78
C ALA A 120 8.38 -5.32 -16.65
N SER A 121 9.52 -5.62 -17.25
CA SER A 121 9.71 -6.77 -18.15
C SER A 121 9.67 -8.14 -17.45
N ARG A 122 9.79 -8.18 -16.13
CA ARG A 122 9.67 -9.42 -15.34
C ARG A 122 8.23 -9.78 -14.99
N GLY A 123 7.31 -8.84 -15.18
CA GLY A 123 5.91 -8.99 -14.83
C GLY A 123 5.03 -9.40 -16.01
N SER A 124 3.73 -9.45 -15.74
CA SER A 124 2.71 -9.60 -16.77
C SER A 124 2.55 -8.34 -17.62
N GLU A 125 1.82 -8.43 -18.73
CA GLU A 125 1.49 -7.29 -19.58
C GLU A 125 0.78 -6.16 -18.79
N GLN A 126 -0.10 -6.54 -17.85
CA GLN A 126 -0.76 -5.59 -16.95
C GLN A 126 0.22 -4.88 -16.01
N GLU A 127 1.25 -5.58 -15.56
CA GLU A 127 2.30 -4.96 -14.74
C GLU A 127 3.16 -4.03 -15.55
N MET A 128 3.48 -4.37 -16.80
CA MET A 128 4.17 -3.45 -17.73
C MET A 128 3.38 -2.15 -17.94
N GLU A 129 2.08 -2.25 -18.22
CA GLU A 129 1.22 -1.07 -18.35
C GLU A 129 1.21 -0.24 -17.06
N ARG A 130 1.14 -0.89 -15.90
CA ARG A 130 1.19 -0.22 -14.58
C ARG A 130 2.49 0.55 -14.38
N TYR A 131 3.64 -0.04 -14.72
CA TYR A 131 4.93 0.65 -14.62
C TYR A 131 5.02 1.85 -15.58
N ASP A 132 4.47 1.75 -16.79
CA ASP A 132 4.40 2.85 -17.75
C ASP A 132 3.54 4.02 -17.20
N GLN A 133 2.38 3.73 -16.61
CA GLN A 133 1.53 4.73 -15.97
C GLN A 133 2.21 5.39 -14.77
N VAL A 134 2.92 4.62 -13.96
CA VAL A 134 3.71 5.16 -12.83
C VAL A 134 4.82 6.09 -13.33
N TRP A 135 5.52 5.72 -14.42
CA TRP A 135 6.55 6.55 -15.02
C TRP A 135 5.98 7.87 -15.58
N LYS A 136 4.84 7.80 -16.28
CA LYS A 136 4.13 8.99 -16.77
C LYS A 136 3.71 9.91 -15.63
N SER A 137 3.18 9.35 -14.53
CA SER A 137 2.80 10.11 -13.35
C SER A 137 4.01 10.80 -12.70
N PHE A 138 5.15 10.09 -12.61
CA PHE A 138 6.39 10.65 -12.09
C PHE A 138 6.90 11.82 -12.95
N SER A 139 6.95 11.65 -14.26
CA SER A 139 7.34 12.70 -15.19
C SER A 139 6.41 13.92 -15.11
N HIS A 140 5.11 13.67 -15.02
CA HIS A 140 4.11 14.73 -14.88
C HIS A 140 4.29 15.56 -13.60
N VAL A 141 4.55 14.92 -12.45
CA VAL A 141 4.82 15.63 -11.19
C VAL A 141 6.08 16.50 -11.31
N LEU A 142 7.13 16.02 -11.99
CA LEU A 142 8.34 16.82 -12.24
C LEU A 142 8.08 18.01 -13.17
N GLU A 143 7.27 17.82 -14.21
CA GLU A 143 6.84 18.89 -15.12
C GLU A 143 6.00 19.95 -14.39
N GLN A 144 5.05 19.54 -13.57
CA GLN A 144 4.27 20.44 -12.72
C GLN A 144 5.15 21.23 -11.77
N PHE A 145 6.13 20.57 -11.14
CA PHE A 145 7.10 21.27 -10.30
C PHE A 145 7.88 22.34 -11.09
N ALA A 146 8.34 21.99 -12.30
CA ALA A 146 9.04 22.93 -13.18
C ALA A 146 8.18 24.17 -13.53
N GLN A 147 6.90 23.97 -13.81
CA GLN A 147 5.96 25.04 -14.17
C GLN A 147 5.61 25.93 -12.97
N VAL A 148 5.36 25.34 -11.81
CA VAL A 148 4.92 26.08 -10.63
C VAL A 148 6.06 26.89 -10.01
N PHE A 149 7.24 26.31 -9.92
CA PHE A 149 8.37 26.93 -9.22
C PHE A 149 9.32 27.71 -10.16
N ASP A 150 9.25 27.50 -11.47
CA ASP A 150 10.06 28.12 -12.53
C ASP A 150 11.44 28.64 -12.04
N GLN A 151 11.60 29.96 -11.82
CA GLN A 151 12.87 30.59 -11.41
C GLN A 151 13.05 30.68 -9.89
N ILE A 152 12.11 30.16 -9.11
CA ILE A 152 12.18 30.22 -7.65
C ILE A 152 13.37 29.36 -7.17
N LYS A 153 14.12 29.87 -6.19
CA LYS A 153 15.16 29.08 -5.52
C LYS A 153 14.54 28.10 -4.55
N VAL A 154 14.86 26.84 -4.73
CA VAL A 154 14.35 25.73 -3.91
C VAL A 154 15.52 24.94 -3.34
N THR A 155 15.39 24.45 -2.12
CA THR A 155 16.35 23.52 -1.53
C THR A 155 16.07 22.10 -2.01
N LEU A 156 17.05 21.21 -1.90
CA LEU A 156 16.85 19.80 -2.21
C LEU A 156 15.82 19.16 -1.26
N ASP A 157 15.81 19.58 0.01
CA ASP A 157 14.87 19.07 1.03
C ASP A 157 13.42 19.41 0.67
N ASP A 158 13.16 20.68 0.30
CA ASP A 158 11.83 21.12 -0.16
C ASP A 158 11.41 20.38 -1.43
N PHE A 159 12.34 20.25 -2.39
CA PHE A 159 12.07 19.54 -3.64
C PHE A 159 11.67 18.07 -3.40
N LEU A 160 12.44 17.31 -2.60
CA LEU A 160 12.13 15.90 -2.32
C LEU A 160 10.80 15.77 -1.57
N SER A 161 10.52 16.68 -0.63
CA SER A 161 9.25 16.72 0.11
C SER A 161 8.04 16.98 -0.80
N ILE A 162 8.17 17.94 -1.73
CA ILE A 162 7.13 18.28 -2.70
C ILE A 162 6.93 17.13 -3.69
N LEU A 163 8.03 16.56 -4.21
CA LEU A 163 7.99 15.42 -5.11
C LEU A 163 7.30 14.21 -4.48
N LEU A 164 7.67 13.88 -3.24
CA LEU A 164 7.04 12.79 -2.50
C LEU A 164 5.54 13.03 -2.29
N SER A 165 5.17 14.25 -1.89
CA SER A 165 3.76 14.63 -1.69
C SER A 165 2.96 14.53 -3.00
N GLY A 166 3.54 15.01 -4.11
CA GLY A 166 2.92 14.91 -5.43
C GLY A 166 2.71 13.47 -5.88
N LEU A 167 3.69 12.60 -5.65
CA LEU A 167 3.60 11.17 -5.98
C LEU A 167 2.60 10.40 -5.11
N LEU A 168 2.48 10.74 -3.83
CA LEU A 168 1.50 10.13 -2.93
C LEU A 168 0.06 10.50 -3.30
N LEU A 169 -0.16 11.68 -3.87
CA LEU A 169 -1.47 12.14 -4.35
C LEU A 169 -1.76 11.70 -5.78
N ALA A 170 -0.73 11.30 -6.55
CA ALA A 170 -0.91 10.86 -7.93
C ALA A 170 -1.74 9.57 -7.99
N SER A 171 -2.72 9.56 -8.86
CA SER A 171 -3.53 8.39 -9.16
C SER A 171 -3.43 8.06 -10.64
N TYR A 172 -3.39 6.78 -10.95
CA TYR A 172 -3.47 6.32 -12.32
C TYR A 172 -4.57 5.27 -12.47
N ARG A 173 -5.10 5.15 -13.68
CA ARG A 173 -6.09 4.13 -14.01
C ARG A 173 -5.50 3.23 -15.08
N THR A 174 -5.61 1.93 -14.88
CA THR A 174 -5.33 0.93 -15.90
C THR A 174 -6.65 0.45 -16.50
N VAL A 175 -6.67 0.25 -17.80
CA VAL A 175 -7.82 -0.38 -18.45
C VAL A 175 -7.74 -1.88 -18.15
N PRO A 176 -8.80 -2.50 -17.60
CA PRO A 176 -8.80 -3.94 -17.39
C PRO A 176 -8.62 -4.66 -18.75
N ALA A 177 -7.62 -5.51 -18.85
CA ALA A 177 -7.32 -6.25 -20.08
C ALA A 177 -8.37 -7.33 -20.39
N THR A 178 -9.21 -7.72 -19.43
CA THR A 178 -10.20 -8.78 -19.57
C THR A 178 -11.57 -8.35 -19.06
N VAL A 179 -12.62 -8.88 -19.70
CA VAL A 179 -14.02 -8.68 -19.28
C VAL A 179 -14.36 -9.59 -18.08
N ASP A 180 -13.63 -10.70 -17.92
CA ASP A 180 -13.82 -11.65 -16.83
C ASP A 180 -12.94 -11.24 -15.63
N VAL A 181 -13.46 -10.33 -14.85
CA VAL A 181 -12.78 -9.77 -13.66
C VAL A 181 -13.72 -9.72 -12.46
N VAL A 182 -13.14 -9.81 -11.28
CA VAL A 182 -13.83 -9.51 -10.03
C VAL A 182 -13.77 -8.00 -9.78
N THR A 183 -14.94 -7.36 -9.73
CA THR A 183 -15.05 -5.94 -9.40
C THR A 183 -15.00 -5.75 -7.89
N VAL A 184 -14.06 -4.94 -7.40
CA VAL A 184 -13.97 -4.54 -5.99
C VAL A 184 -14.29 -3.05 -5.90
N GLN A 185 -15.33 -2.71 -5.14
CA GLN A 185 -15.77 -1.32 -4.98
C GLN A 185 -16.32 -1.07 -3.59
N SER A 186 -16.45 0.21 -3.22
CA SER A 186 -17.11 0.60 -1.99
C SER A 186 -18.62 0.34 -2.06
N TYR A 187 -19.22 -0.01 -0.94
CA TYR A 187 -20.66 -0.35 -0.87
C TYR A 187 -21.58 0.83 -1.23
N ASP A 188 -21.12 2.06 -1.08
CA ASP A 188 -21.87 3.27 -1.42
C ASP A 188 -21.95 3.54 -2.93
N LEU A 189 -21.15 2.83 -3.73
CA LEU A 189 -21.16 2.86 -5.18
C LEU A 189 -21.92 1.70 -5.81
N ILE A 190 -22.49 0.80 -5.01
CA ILE A 190 -23.15 -0.39 -5.53
C ILE A 190 -24.55 -0.07 -6.06
N GLU A 191 -24.86 -0.62 -7.21
CA GLU A 191 -26.18 -0.52 -7.81
C GLU A 191 -26.97 -1.82 -7.59
N PRO A 192 -28.30 -1.73 -7.43
CA PRO A 192 -29.16 -2.92 -7.40
C PRO A 192 -29.01 -3.76 -8.66
N LEU A 193 -29.05 -5.09 -8.51
CA LEU A 193 -28.99 -6.07 -9.60
C LEU A 193 -27.74 -5.93 -10.50
N SER A 194 -26.65 -5.42 -9.95
CA SER A 194 -25.43 -5.11 -10.70
C SER A 194 -24.58 -6.34 -11.07
N ALA A 195 -24.68 -7.44 -10.29
CA ALA A 195 -23.89 -8.63 -10.51
C ALA A 195 -24.62 -9.92 -10.13
N PRO A 196 -24.26 -11.08 -10.72
CA PRO A 196 -24.82 -12.37 -10.32
C PRO A 196 -24.47 -12.75 -8.88
N TYR A 197 -23.24 -12.55 -8.48
CA TYR A 197 -22.70 -12.90 -7.16
C TYR A 197 -22.07 -11.69 -6.53
N VAL A 198 -22.47 -11.36 -5.32
CA VAL A 198 -21.94 -10.23 -4.54
C VAL A 198 -21.49 -10.71 -3.18
N TYR A 199 -20.27 -10.36 -2.79
CA TYR A 199 -19.67 -10.63 -1.50
C TYR A 199 -19.41 -9.31 -0.79
N ALA A 200 -20.24 -8.95 0.19
CA ALA A 200 -20.05 -7.75 0.98
C ALA A 200 -19.32 -8.09 2.28
N ILE A 201 -18.16 -7.48 2.47
CA ILE A 201 -17.26 -7.76 3.58
C ILE A 201 -17.12 -6.56 4.52
N GLY A 202 -16.88 -6.83 5.81
CA GLY A 202 -16.60 -5.79 6.79
C GLY A 202 -17.81 -4.97 7.24
N LEU A 203 -19.01 -5.58 7.25
CA LEU A 203 -20.26 -4.90 7.56
C LEU A 203 -20.48 -4.78 9.09
N THR A 204 -19.64 -3.97 9.73
CA THR A 204 -19.70 -3.73 11.18
C THR A 204 -20.56 -2.50 11.52
N GLN A 205 -20.90 -2.34 12.80
CA GLN A 205 -21.69 -1.22 13.29
C GLN A 205 -21.07 0.14 12.98
N GLU A 206 -19.75 0.23 12.99
CA GLU A 206 -19.03 1.49 12.73
C GLU A 206 -18.79 1.79 11.25
N ARG A 207 -18.84 0.75 10.41
CA ARG A 207 -18.43 0.84 9.00
C ARG A 207 -19.59 0.72 8.01
N PHE A 208 -20.69 0.13 8.42
CA PHE A 208 -21.82 -0.07 7.49
C PHE A 208 -23.19 0.20 8.14
N PRO A 209 -23.97 1.10 7.58
CA PRO A 209 -23.52 2.22 6.73
C PRO A 209 -22.68 3.18 7.57
N LYS A 210 -21.69 3.81 6.95
CA LYS A 210 -20.83 4.76 7.66
C LYS A 210 -21.64 5.98 8.09
N ILE A 211 -21.73 6.20 9.39
CA ILE A 211 -22.38 7.40 9.93
C ILE A 211 -21.44 8.59 9.67
N ALA A 212 -21.85 9.50 8.80
CA ALA A 212 -21.14 10.76 8.63
C ALA A 212 -21.27 11.57 9.93
N LYS A 213 -20.15 11.84 10.60
CA LYS A 213 -20.15 12.77 11.73
C LYS A 213 -20.34 14.17 11.16
N ASP A 214 -21.34 14.88 11.66
CA ASP A 214 -21.54 16.28 11.31
C ASP A 214 -20.37 17.10 11.88
N GLN A 215 -19.55 17.66 10.98
CA GLN A 215 -18.42 18.53 11.32
C GLN A 215 -18.73 20.01 10.99
N SER A 216 -19.99 20.32 10.76
CA SER A 216 -20.40 21.67 10.43
C SER A 216 -20.39 22.60 11.64
N LEU A 217 -20.32 23.90 11.37
CA LEU A 217 -20.33 24.95 12.38
C LEU A 217 -21.65 25.07 13.14
N LEU A 218 -22.76 24.62 12.51
CA LEU A 218 -24.10 24.65 13.08
C LEU A 218 -24.59 23.24 13.31
N THR A 219 -25.11 22.97 14.47
CA THR A 219 -25.82 21.73 14.79
C THR A 219 -27.15 21.63 14.03
N ASP A 220 -27.70 20.45 13.88
CA ASP A 220 -29.00 20.26 13.22
C ASP A 220 -30.14 20.99 13.93
N GLU A 221 -30.07 21.14 15.26
CA GLU A 221 -31.03 21.91 16.07
C GLU A 221 -30.94 23.40 15.73
N GLU A 222 -29.75 23.96 15.67
CA GLU A 222 -29.52 25.35 15.26
C GLU A 222 -29.98 25.61 13.82
N ARG A 223 -29.74 24.68 12.92
CA ARG A 223 -30.24 24.76 11.53
C ARG A 223 -31.76 24.75 11.45
N GLN A 224 -32.41 23.93 12.28
CA GLN A 224 -33.89 23.91 12.39
C GLN A 224 -34.41 25.28 12.84
N ILE A 225 -33.78 25.86 13.86
CA ILE A 225 -34.18 27.19 14.38
C ILE A 225 -34.03 28.25 13.29
N VAL A 226 -32.89 28.23 12.57
CA VAL A 226 -32.66 29.18 11.46
C VAL A 226 -33.68 28.98 10.33
N ASN A 227 -33.96 27.73 9.95
CA ASN A 227 -34.96 27.41 8.93
C ASN A 227 -36.38 27.87 9.32
N GLN A 228 -36.73 27.77 10.62
CA GLN A 228 -38.02 28.26 11.11
C GLN A 228 -38.13 29.78 11.20
N ALA A 229 -36.95 30.42 11.39
CA ALA A 229 -36.89 31.89 11.50
C ALA A 229 -36.68 32.59 10.13
N SER A 230 -36.32 31.85 9.09
CA SER A 230 -36.11 32.41 7.76
C SER A 230 -37.38 32.37 6.93
N ASP A 231 -37.76 33.47 6.35
CA ASP A 231 -38.87 33.60 5.38
C ASP A 231 -38.53 32.89 4.06
N GLU A 232 -38.69 31.57 4.00
CA GLU A 232 -38.61 30.66 2.84
C GLU A 232 -37.37 30.76 1.89
N GLN A 233 -36.48 31.72 2.09
CA GLN A 233 -35.35 31.98 1.19
C GLN A 233 -34.05 31.25 1.54
N ALA A 234 -33.90 30.76 2.75
CA ALA A 234 -32.73 29.98 3.16
C ALA A 234 -33.17 28.69 3.86
N ASN A 235 -33.01 27.57 3.20
CA ASN A 235 -33.27 26.27 3.76
C ASN A 235 -31.95 25.52 4.01
N LEU A 236 -31.49 25.49 5.27
CA LEU A 236 -30.31 24.76 5.66
C LEU A 236 -30.66 23.27 5.75
N GLN A 237 -29.86 22.46 5.12
CA GLN A 237 -30.02 21.01 5.09
C GLN A 237 -29.79 20.41 6.49
N ILE A 238 -30.71 19.56 6.94
CA ILE A 238 -30.59 18.86 8.23
C ILE A 238 -29.87 17.53 7.99
N ALA A 239 -28.61 17.49 8.38
CA ALA A 239 -27.70 16.40 8.05
C ALA A 239 -28.13 15.05 8.62
N SER A 240 -28.69 15.00 9.82
CA SER A 240 -29.13 13.75 10.48
C SER A 240 -30.26 13.05 9.74
N GLN A 241 -31.25 13.77 9.23
CA GLN A 241 -32.38 13.19 8.48
C GLN A 241 -31.93 12.67 7.11
N ASP A 242 -31.11 13.43 6.43
CA ASP A 242 -30.59 13.04 5.12
C ASP A 242 -29.64 11.84 5.22
N ASN A 243 -28.80 11.80 6.27
CA ASN A 243 -27.94 10.67 6.53
C ASN A 243 -28.73 9.39 6.81
N LEU A 244 -29.82 9.46 7.57
CA LEU A 244 -30.66 8.30 7.82
C LEU A 244 -31.33 7.77 6.54
N ARG A 245 -31.84 8.65 5.70
CA ARG A 245 -32.42 8.28 4.39
C ARG A 245 -31.37 7.68 3.47
N LYS A 246 -30.19 8.32 3.36
CA LYS A 246 -29.06 7.84 2.58
C LYS A 246 -28.60 6.47 3.06
N ASN A 247 -28.43 6.28 4.36
CA ASN A 247 -28.00 5.00 4.93
C ASN A 247 -29.00 3.86 4.66
N ARG A 248 -30.30 4.13 4.75
CA ARG A 248 -31.33 3.16 4.36
C ARG A 248 -31.28 2.83 2.89
N PHE A 249 -31.11 3.83 2.03
CA PHE A 249 -31.00 3.61 0.60
C PHE A 249 -29.78 2.76 0.24
N VAL A 250 -28.62 3.07 0.81
CA VAL A 250 -27.36 2.33 0.59
C VAL A 250 -27.49 0.89 1.08
N ALA A 251 -28.09 0.66 2.25
CA ALA A 251 -28.32 -0.69 2.76
C ALA A 251 -29.25 -1.48 1.84
N LEU A 252 -30.35 -0.89 1.37
CA LEU A 252 -31.28 -1.51 0.44
C LEU A 252 -30.62 -1.79 -0.92
N SER A 253 -29.78 -0.87 -1.43
CA SER A 253 -29.05 -1.07 -2.66
C SER A 253 -28.11 -2.28 -2.57
N LEU A 254 -27.38 -2.39 -1.46
CA LEU A 254 -26.51 -3.55 -1.22
C LEU A 254 -27.31 -4.86 -1.11
N PHE A 255 -28.41 -4.86 -0.36
CA PHE A 255 -29.21 -6.08 -0.17
C PHE A 255 -29.91 -6.56 -1.46
N ASN A 256 -30.05 -5.67 -2.43
CA ASN A 256 -30.59 -5.98 -3.76
C ASN A 256 -29.52 -6.02 -4.84
N ALA A 257 -28.23 -6.01 -4.51
CA ALA A 257 -27.17 -5.92 -5.50
C ALA A 257 -26.98 -7.18 -6.33
N ALA A 258 -27.24 -8.36 -5.77
CA ALA A 258 -27.01 -9.63 -6.41
C ALA A 258 -28.29 -10.13 -7.11
N THR A 259 -28.11 -10.72 -8.31
CA THR A 259 -29.21 -11.39 -9.04
C THR A 259 -29.33 -12.87 -8.70
N LYS A 260 -28.26 -13.51 -8.20
CA LYS A 260 -28.23 -14.94 -7.84
C LYS A 260 -27.92 -15.16 -6.37
N GLN A 261 -26.83 -14.60 -5.88
CA GLN A 261 -26.38 -14.85 -4.50
C GLN A 261 -25.72 -13.63 -3.91
N LEU A 262 -26.15 -13.26 -2.72
CA LEU A 262 -25.54 -12.24 -1.89
C LEU A 262 -24.98 -12.90 -0.62
N VAL A 263 -23.70 -12.68 -0.36
CA VAL A 263 -23.03 -13.11 0.86
C VAL A 263 -22.65 -11.87 1.67
N LEU A 264 -23.12 -11.79 2.90
CA LEU A 264 -22.85 -10.68 3.80
C LEU A 264 -21.94 -11.17 4.93
N SER A 265 -20.87 -10.45 5.25
CA SER A 265 -19.97 -10.83 6.34
C SER A 265 -19.58 -9.67 7.23
N SER A 266 -19.43 -9.95 8.50
CA SER A 266 -18.96 -9.02 9.51
C SER A 266 -17.87 -9.69 10.34
N PRO A 267 -16.68 -9.07 10.50
CA PRO A 267 -15.68 -9.59 11.42
C PRO A 267 -16.14 -9.44 12.86
N ILE A 268 -15.70 -10.35 13.73
CA ILE A 268 -15.93 -10.28 15.19
C ILE A 268 -14.86 -9.39 15.83
N LEU A 269 -13.63 -9.44 15.27
CA LEU A 269 -12.49 -8.68 15.75
C LEU A 269 -11.93 -7.82 14.60
N VAL A 270 -11.57 -6.57 14.91
CA VAL A 270 -10.85 -5.68 14.03
C VAL A 270 -9.68 -5.09 14.82
N ASN A 271 -8.44 -5.35 14.38
CA ASN A 271 -7.22 -4.94 15.09
C ASN A 271 -7.23 -5.35 16.57
N GLU A 272 -7.60 -6.61 16.84
CA GLU A 272 -7.68 -7.20 18.19
C GLU A 272 -8.76 -6.58 19.10
N VAL A 273 -9.62 -5.74 18.56
CA VAL A 273 -10.75 -5.13 19.29
C VAL A 273 -12.06 -5.74 18.80
N ASP A 274 -12.95 -6.09 19.75
CA ASP A 274 -14.28 -6.58 19.43
C ASP A 274 -15.06 -5.56 18.61
N ASP A 275 -15.60 -5.99 17.48
CA ASP A 275 -16.46 -5.18 16.62
C ASP A 275 -17.85 -5.84 16.50
N LYS A 276 -18.87 -5.03 16.51
CA LYS A 276 -20.25 -5.50 16.45
C LYS A 276 -20.76 -5.52 15.02
N MET A 277 -21.55 -6.54 14.71
CA MET A 277 -22.30 -6.61 13.46
C MET A 277 -23.18 -5.37 13.26
N SER A 278 -23.28 -4.89 12.04
CA SER A 278 -24.16 -3.77 11.69
C SER A 278 -25.61 -4.04 12.13
N PRO A 279 -26.33 -3.03 12.68
CA PRO A 279 -27.75 -3.15 13.01
C PRO A 279 -28.60 -3.58 11.81
N TYR A 280 -28.27 -3.16 10.59
CA TYR A 280 -28.98 -3.55 9.36
C TYR A 280 -28.83 -5.06 9.06
N LEU A 281 -27.68 -5.67 9.35
CA LEU A 281 -27.50 -7.11 9.23
C LEU A 281 -28.25 -7.85 10.34
N LEU A 282 -28.22 -7.33 11.55
CA LEU A 282 -28.97 -7.92 12.68
C LEU A 282 -30.46 -7.98 12.40
N GLU A 283 -31.03 -7.00 11.69
CA GLU A 283 -32.46 -7.05 11.32
C GLU A 283 -32.76 -8.22 10.36
N LEU A 284 -31.81 -8.59 9.48
CA LEU A 284 -32.00 -9.72 8.56
C LEU A 284 -31.99 -11.09 9.25
N THR A 285 -31.41 -11.17 10.45
CA THR A 285 -31.40 -12.41 11.25
C THR A 285 -32.65 -12.62 12.07
N LYS A 286 -33.53 -11.59 12.17
CA LYS A 286 -34.81 -11.65 12.90
C LYS A 286 -35.95 -12.11 11.99
N GLU A 287 -37.05 -12.55 12.62
CA GLU A 287 -38.29 -12.81 11.90
C GLU A 287 -38.81 -11.53 11.20
N PRO A 288 -39.36 -11.62 9.97
CA PRO A 288 -39.76 -12.84 9.28
C PRO A 288 -38.68 -13.47 8.38
N LEU A 289 -37.52 -12.81 8.20
CA LEU A 289 -36.47 -13.30 7.30
C LEU A 289 -35.64 -14.42 7.91
N ALA A 290 -35.26 -14.28 9.18
CA ALA A 290 -34.50 -15.26 9.98
C ALA A 290 -33.32 -15.90 9.24
N LEU A 291 -32.49 -15.07 8.56
CA LEU A 291 -31.34 -15.57 7.79
C LEU A 291 -30.33 -16.28 8.71
N PRO A 292 -29.79 -17.44 8.30
CA PRO A 292 -28.83 -18.18 9.09
C PRO A 292 -27.51 -17.42 9.24
N VAL A 293 -26.96 -17.39 10.44
CA VAL A 293 -25.63 -16.86 10.73
C VAL A 293 -24.64 -18.01 10.81
N ILE A 294 -23.66 -18.02 9.93
CA ILE A 294 -22.58 -19.01 9.93
C ILE A 294 -21.35 -18.34 10.55
N GLN A 295 -20.91 -18.86 11.68
CA GLN A 295 -19.68 -18.40 12.31
C GLN A 295 -18.50 -19.20 11.76
N LYS A 296 -17.62 -18.53 10.98
CA LYS A 296 -16.36 -19.15 10.53
C LYS A 296 -15.31 -18.98 11.61
N LYS A 297 -14.56 -20.05 11.84
CA LYS A 297 -13.37 -20.00 12.71
C LYS A 297 -12.33 -19.05 12.11
N ALA A 298 -11.50 -18.43 12.95
CA ALA A 298 -10.38 -17.58 12.53
C ALA A 298 -9.34 -18.34 11.71
N THR A 299 -9.22 -19.65 11.92
CA THR A 299 -8.27 -20.51 11.22
C THR A 299 -8.82 -20.95 9.88
N ALA A 300 -8.07 -20.67 8.80
CA ALA A 300 -8.41 -21.13 7.46
C ALA A 300 -8.37 -22.67 7.38
N SER A 301 -9.39 -23.27 6.77
CA SER A 301 -9.44 -24.70 6.49
C SER A 301 -8.76 -25.04 5.16
N SER A 302 -8.61 -26.33 4.87
CA SER A 302 -8.09 -26.79 3.57
C SER A 302 -8.94 -26.32 2.39
N GLU A 303 -10.23 -26.08 2.60
CA GLU A 303 -11.18 -25.61 1.58
C GLU A 303 -10.99 -24.14 1.21
N ASP A 304 -10.34 -23.37 2.10
CA ASP A 304 -10.09 -21.93 1.90
C ASP A 304 -8.81 -21.67 1.07
N MET A 305 -8.07 -22.72 0.68
CA MET A 305 -6.77 -22.61 -0.01
C MET A 305 -6.93 -22.47 -1.53
N GLY A 306 -7.08 -21.25 -2.02
CA GLY A 306 -7.20 -20.95 -3.46
C GLY A 306 -5.88 -20.66 -4.19
N SER A 307 -4.76 -20.48 -3.46
CA SER A 307 -3.47 -20.14 -4.05
C SER A 307 -2.30 -20.68 -3.27
N TYR A 308 -1.11 -20.80 -3.91
CA TYR A 308 0.12 -21.18 -3.24
C TYR A 308 0.57 -20.16 -2.17
N GLN A 309 0.27 -18.91 -2.34
CA GLN A 309 0.56 -17.87 -1.35
C GLN A 309 -0.32 -18.03 -0.09
N ALA A 310 -1.61 -18.29 -0.28
CA ALA A 310 -2.52 -18.58 0.84
C ALA A 310 -2.08 -19.85 1.60
N LEU A 311 -1.66 -20.89 0.86
CA LEU A 311 -1.13 -22.11 1.44
C LEU A 311 0.15 -21.87 2.25
N LEU A 312 1.08 -21.08 1.72
CA LEU A 312 2.33 -20.74 2.42
C LEU A 312 2.04 -19.92 3.69
N ALA A 313 1.18 -18.90 3.59
CA ALA A 313 0.78 -18.09 4.73
C ALA A 313 0.19 -18.96 5.85
N ARG A 314 -0.71 -19.89 5.50
CA ARG A 314 -1.32 -20.80 6.48
C ARG A 314 -0.32 -21.74 7.12
N LEU A 315 0.66 -22.26 6.36
CA LEU A 315 1.71 -23.10 6.92
C LEU A 315 2.61 -22.34 7.90
N ILE A 316 2.88 -21.07 7.64
CA ILE A 316 3.63 -20.19 8.56
C ILE A 316 2.83 -19.97 9.85
N GLU A 317 1.54 -19.67 9.74
CA GLU A 317 0.65 -19.52 10.90
C GLU A 317 0.61 -20.79 11.75
N LEU A 318 0.41 -21.96 11.13
CA LEU A 318 0.39 -23.24 11.82
C LEU A 318 1.70 -23.53 12.55
N HIS A 319 2.83 -23.14 11.97
CA HIS A 319 4.14 -23.32 12.61
C HIS A 319 4.35 -22.36 13.79
N GLN A 320 3.77 -21.16 13.74
CA GLN A 320 3.85 -20.18 14.84
C GLN A 320 2.91 -20.52 16.00
N GLU A 321 1.74 -21.09 15.71
CA GLU A 321 0.69 -21.35 16.71
C GLU A 321 0.84 -22.68 17.46
N GLU A 322 1.83 -23.54 17.13
CA GLU A 322 2.01 -24.87 17.72
C GLU A 322 0.74 -25.75 17.69
N ILE A 323 -0.11 -25.58 16.66
CA ILE A 323 -1.44 -26.20 16.55
C ILE A 323 -1.41 -27.70 16.23
N ASP A 324 -0.31 -28.40 16.35
CA ASP A 324 -0.23 -29.85 16.12
C ASP A 324 -1.22 -30.68 16.97
N GLN A 325 -1.84 -30.11 17.98
CA GLN A 325 -2.76 -30.83 18.88
C GLN A 325 -4.24 -30.74 18.52
N GLU A 326 -4.65 -29.79 17.66
CA GLU A 326 -6.07 -29.57 17.32
C GLU A 326 -6.48 -30.01 15.90
N LEU A 327 -5.53 -30.44 15.07
CA LEU A 327 -5.84 -30.87 13.71
C LEU A 327 -6.43 -32.29 13.68
N SER A 328 -7.51 -32.46 12.91
CA SER A 328 -8.00 -33.79 12.58
C SER A 328 -6.93 -34.60 11.82
N LYS A 329 -7.01 -35.93 11.84
CA LYS A 329 -6.08 -36.79 11.07
C LYS A 329 -6.09 -36.47 9.57
N GLU A 330 -7.25 -36.10 9.04
CA GLU A 330 -7.43 -35.71 7.62
C GLU A 330 -6.73 -34.39 7.31
N GLU A 331 -6.89 -33.38 8.15
CA GLU A 331 -6.21 -32.10 8.02
C GLU A 331 -4.71 -32.23 8.17
N ALA A 332 -4.22 -32.97 9.16
CA ALA A 332 -2.79 -33.24 9.34
C ALA A 332 -2.16 -33.92 8.10
N THR A 333 -2.89 -34.86 7.48
CA THR A 333 -2.47 -35.53 6.24
C THR A 333 -2.43 -34.54 5.07
N PHE A 334 -3.45 -33.68 4.94
CA PHE A 334 -3.50 -32.63 3.92
C PHE A 334 -2.30 -31.70 4.03
N TRP A 335 -2.02 -31.18 5.22
CA TRP A 335 -0.90 -30.24 5.43
C TRP A 335 0.47 -30.90 5.16
N ALA A 336 0.65 -32.17 5.52
CA ALA A 336 1.88 -32.93 5.20
C ALA A 336 2.10 -33.06 3.68
N VAL A 337 1.03 -33.30 2.91
CA VAL A 337 1.08 -33.35 1.44
C VAL A 337 1.36 -31.95 0.87
N ALA A 338 0.70 -30.92 1.39
CA ALA A 338 0.89 -29.53 0.98
C ALA A 338 2.34 -29.06 1.15
N ILE A 339 2.97 -29.35 2.29
CA ILE A 339 4.39 -29.08 2.55
C ILE A 339 5.29 -29.78 1.51
N ARG A 340 4.99 -31.05 1.19
CA ARG A 340 5.75 -31.82 0.19
C ARG A 340 5.66 -31.19 -1.21
N VAL A 341 4.47 -30.74 -1.61
CA VAL A 341 4.23 -30.07 -2.91
C VAL A 341 4.99 -28.74 -2.97
N LEU A 342 4.93 -27.93 -1.90
CA LEU A 342 5.64 -26.66 -1.85
C LEU A 342 7.17 -26.85 -1.90
N ARG A 343 7.72 -27.80 -1.16
CA ARG A 343 9.17 -28.13 -1.22
C ARG A 343 9.61 -28.52 -2.62
N LYS A 344 8.78 -29.28 -3.35
CA LYS A 344 9.08 -29.69 -4.73
C LYS A 344 9.01 -28.53 -5.74
N LYS A 345 8.28 -27.46 -5.42
CA LYS A 345 8.16 -26.27 -6.29
C LYS A 345 9.21 -25.18 -5.96
N LEU A 346 9.77 -25.19 -4.75
CA LEU A 346 10.80 -24.27 -4.31
C LEU A 346 12.23 -24.79 -4.58
N ALA A 347 12.38 -26.08 -4.83
CA ALA A 347 13.60 -26.72 -5.31
C ALA A 347 13.67 -26.67 -6.85
#